data_061c82bd5cfa83c3f8d3b5239017fd02
#
_entry.id   061c82bd5cfa83c3f8d3b5239017fd02
#
_cell.length_a   1.000
_cell.length_b   1.000
_cell.length_c   1.000
_cell.angle_alpha   90.00
_cell.angle_beta   90.00
_cell.angle_gamma   90.00
#
_symmetry.space_group_name_H-M   'P 1'
#
loop_
_entity.id
_entity.type
_entity.pdbx_description
1 polymer ?
#
loop_
_entity_poly.entity_id
_entity_poly.type
_entity_poly.pdbx_seq_one_letter_code
_entity_poly.pdbx_strand_id
1 'polypeptide(L)'
;MRILIDTNILISAALWPSSKPALAYFKATLFPCHGLICEQSIDELRRVFNKKFPTRISVLETFLAETLLDAEIVAVPAEALEVEQKVRDVNDRPILRAAIHANADILLTGDNDFLEAGIQHPTIMNAAVFLEYNRCP
;
A
#
# COMPACT_ATOMS: atom_id res chain seq x y z
N MET A 1 6.57 11.68 -7.26
CA MET A 1 6.55 10.21 -7.46
C MET A 1 5.32 9.63 -6.77
N ARG A 2 4.57 8.82 -7.46
CA ARG A 2 3.31 8.24 -6.99
C ARG A 2 3.56 6.85 -6.42
N ILE A 3 3.24 6.66 -5.15
CA ILE A 3 3.52 5.42 -4.41
C ILE A 3 2.21 4.80 -3.92
N LEU A 4 1.85 3.63 -4.44
CA LEU A 4 0.71 2.90 -3.88
C LEU A 4 1.19 2.05 -2.69
N ILE A 5 0.50 2.18 -1.58
CA ILE A 5 0.88 1.56 -0.31
C ILE A 5 -0.06 0.38 -0.04
N ASP A 6 0.51 -0.82 0.03
CA ASP A 6 -0.25 -2.03 0.26
C ASP A 6 -0.74 -2.13 1.72
N THR A 7 -1.79 -2.90 1.93
CA THR A 7 -2.47 -3.05 3.22
C THR A 7 -1.54 -3.46 4.35
N ASN A 8 -0.61 -4.39 4.12
CA ASN A 8 0.30 -4.85 5.18
C ASN A 8 1.23 -3.75 5.68
N ILE A 9 1.64 -2.83 4.82
CA ILE A 9 2.41 -1.64 5.23
C ILE A 9 1.55 -0.73 6.10
N LEU A 10 0.29 -0.54 5.73
CA LEU A 10 -0.65 0.29 6.48
C LEU A 10 -0.94 -0.27 7.87
N ILE A 11 -1.10 -1.60 7.98
CA ILE A 11 -1.29 -2.28 9.27
C ILE A 11 -0.11 -1.99 10.19
N SER A 12 1.11 -2.18 9.69
CA SER A 12 2.33 -1.93 10.47
C SER A 12 2.48 -0.47 10.86
N ALA A 13 2.14 0.46 9.95
CA ALA A 13 2.19 1.89 10.23
C ALA A 13 1.22 2.29 11.35
N ALA A 14 0.01 1.71 11.36
CA ALA A 14 -0.98 1.98 12.39
C ALA A 14 -0.60 1.43 13.76
N LEU A 15 -0.05 0.20 13.79
CA LEU A 15 0.22 -0.52 15.05
C LEU A 15 1.61 -0.23 15.63
N TRP A 16 2.61 -0.04 14.75
CA TRP A 16 4.02 0.06 15.16
C TRP A 16 4.70 1.26 14.49
N PRO A 17 4.47 2.48 15.01
CA PRO A 17 4.95 3.71 14.35
C PRO A 17 6.47 3.83 14.19
N SER A 18 7.25 3.04 14.92
CA SER A 18 8.73 3.05 14.82
C SER A 18 9.27 1.95 13.92
N SER A 19 8.41 1.14 13.33
CA SER A 19 8.82 0.03 12.44
C SER A 19 9.31 0.56 11.08
N LYS A 20 10.09 -0.26 10.36
CA LYS A 20 10.49 0.07 8.99
C LYS A 20 9.32 0.31 8.05
N PRO A 21 8.26 -0.52 8.07
CA PRO A 21 7.07 -0.23 7.26
C PRO A 21 6.43 1.11 7.59
N ALA A 22 6.37 1.49 8.88
CA ALA A 22 5.85 2.80 9.27
C ALA A 22 6.70 3.94 8.72
N LEU A 23 8.02 3.83 8.81
CA LEU A 23 8.94 4.83 8.25
C LEU A 23 8.79 4.94 6.73
N ALA A 24 8.62 3.81 6.05
CA ALA A 24 8.38 3.80 4.61
C ALA A 24 7.03 4.47 4.27
N TYR A 25 6.00 4.22 5.06
CA TYR A 25 4.70 4.88 4.90
C TYR A 25 4.84 6.41 5.02
N PHE A 26 5.53 6.90 6.04
CA PHE A 26 5.74 8.33 6.21
C PHE A 26 6.50 8.95 5.04
N LYS A 27 7.56 8.28 4.57
CA LYS A 27 8.28 8.73 3.38
C LYS A 27 7.38 8.79 2.15
N ALA A 28 6.54 7.78 1.95
CA ALA A 28 5.67 7.68 0.79
C ALA A 28 4.57 8.75 0.78
N THR A 29 4.16 9.25 1.95
CA THR A 29 3.09 10.24 2.09
C THR A 29 3.59 11.67 2.23
N LEU A 30 4.90 11.87 2.32
CA LEU A 30 5.51 13.19 2.43
C LEU A 30 6.05 13.67 1.08
N PHE A 31 5.87 14.97 0.79
CA PHE A 31 6.47 15.60 -0.38
C PHE A 31 7.98 15.29 -0.43
N PRO A 32 8.60 14.96 -1.58
CA PRO A 32 8.03 15.00 -2.93
C PRO A 32 7.29 13.74 -3.39
N CYS A 33 7.10 12.76 -2.53
CA CYS A 33 6.28 11.60 -2.85
C CYS A 33 4.81 11.92 -2.68
N HIS A 34 3.97 11.20 -3.42
CA HIS A 34 2.51 11.29 -3.33
C HIS A 34 1.96 9.90 -3.02
N GLY A 35 1.42 9.71 -1.82
CA GLY A 35 0.89 8.43 -1.36
C GLY A 35 -0.48 8.12 -1.95
N LEU A 36 -0.65 6.89 -2.41
CA LEU A 36 -1.90 6.37 -2.92
C LEU A 36 -2.34 5.18 -2.07
N ILE A 37 -3.61 5.08 -1.77
CA ILE A 37 -4.17 3.94 -1.05
C ILE A 37 -5.38 3.43 -1.84
N CYS A 38 -5.37 2.13 -2.13
CA CYS A 38 -6.49 1.48 -2.79
C CYS A 38 -7.70 1.44 -1.86
N GLU A 39 -8.88 1.75 -2.37
CA GLU A 39 -10.13 1.70 -1.59
C GLU A 39 -10.35 0.32 -0.95
N GLN A 40 -9.97 -0.76 -1.65
CA GLN A 40 -10.05 -2.13 -1.11
C GLN A 40 -9.21 -2.30 0.15
N SER A 41 -8.07 -1.62 0.24
CA SER A 41 -7.18 -1.70 1.40
C SER A 41 -7.81 -1.12 2.66
N ILE A 42 -8.65 -0.11 2.53
CA ILE A 42 -9.37 0.48 3.67
C ILE A 42 -10.34 -0.55 4.26
N ASP A 43 -11.11 -1.23 3.41
CA ASP A 43 -12.03 -2.28 3.84
C ASP A 43 -11.28 -3.44 4.47
N GLU A 44 -10.16 -3.84 3.88
CA GLU A 44 -9.31 -4.90 4.40
C GLU A 44 -8.71 -4.55 5.76
N LEU A 45 -8.26 -3.32 5.95
CA LEU A 45 -7.78 -2.82 7.25
C LEU A 45 -8.85 -2.99 8.33
N ARG A 46 -10.08 -2.58 8.05
CA ARG A 46 -11.17 -2.71 9.02
C ARG A 46 -11.48 -4.16 9.35
N ARG A 47 -11.47 -5.04 8.35
CA ARG A 47 -11.69 -6.47 8.58
C ARG A 47 -10.59 -7.09 9.42
N VAL A 48 -9.33 -6.78 9.11
CA VAL A 48 -8.17 -7.32 9.85
C VAL A 48 -8.19 -6.85 11.30
N PHE A 49 -8.43 -5.55 11.54
CA PHE A 49 -8.47 -5.02 12.90
C PHE A 49 -9.64 -5.60 13.71
N ASN A 50 -10.83 -5.72 13.12
CA ASN A 50 -11.97 -6.34 13.79
C ASN A 50 -11.70 -7.79 14.18
N LYS A 51 -10.98 -8.52 13.35
CA LYS A 51 -10.67 -9.93 13.59
C LYS A 51 -9.48 -10.15 14.51
N LYS A 52 -8.38 -9.42 14.29
CA LYS A 52 -7.09 -9.69 14.96
C LYS A 52 -6.74 -8.68 16.05
N PHE A 53 -7.22 -7.46 15.95
CA PHE A 53 -6.86 -6.37 16.87
C PHE A 53 -8.11 -5.62 17.36
N PRO A 54 -9.11 -6.34 17.93
CA PRO A 54 -10.39 -5.71 18.28
C PRO A 54 -10.28 -4.64 19.38
N THR A 55 -9.22 -4.68 20.19
CA THR A 55 -8.96 -3.67 21.22
C THR A 55 -8.24 -2.43 20.68
N ARG A 56 -7.88 -2.44 19.40
CA ARG A 56 -7.10 -1.38 18.76
C ARG A 56 -7.88 -0.65 17.66
N ILE A 57 -9.20 -0.78 17.65
CA ILE A 57 -10.06 -0.15 16.63
C ILE A 57 -9.92 1.38 16.66
N SER A 58 -9.82 1.98 17.84
CA SER A 58 -9.65 3.42 17.97
C SER A 58 -8.32 3.90 17.38
N VAL A 59 -7.27 3.09 17.50
CA VAL A 59 -5.96 3.37 16.87
C VAL A 59 -6.12 3.40 15.34
N LEU A 60 -6.83 2.41 14.79
CA LEU A 60 -7.09 2.35 13.35
C LEU A 60 -7.87 3.58 12.87
N GLU A 61 -8.95 3.95 13.56
CA GLU A 61 -9.79 5.08 13.14
C GLU A 61 -9.02 6.39 13.18
N THR A 62 -8.17 6.62 14.18
CA THR A 62 -7.28 7.78 14.24
C THR A 62 -6.29 7.76 13.08
N PHE A 63 -5.68 6.60 12.80
CA PHE A 63 -4.75 6.44 11.69
C PHE A 63 -5.42 6.74 10.34
N LEU A 64 -6.62 6.22 10.12
CA LEU A 64 -7.36 6.46 8.88
C LEU A 64 -7.73 7.93 8.71
N ALA A 65 -8.14 8.61 9.78
CA ALA A 65 -8.45 10.03 9.72
C ALA A 65 -7.24 10.85 9.28
N GLU A 66 -6.05 10.56 9.81
CA GLU A 66 -4.80 11.21 9.42
C GLU A 66 -4.41 10.85 7.98
N THR A 67 -4.51 9.58 7.62
CA THR A 67 -4.17 9.07 6.29
C THR A 67 -5.00 9.74 5.19
N LEU A 68 -6.30 9.94 5.42
CA LEU A 68 -7.18 10.58 4.44
C LEU A 68 -6.81 12.05 4.17
N LEU A 69 -6.06 12.69 5.07
CA LEU A 69 -5.54 14.04 4.83
C LEU A 69 -4.26 14.02 3.99
N ASP A 70 -3.48 12.94 4.05
CA ASP A 70 -2.14 12.89 3.47
C ASP A 70 -2.02 12.06 2.20
N ALA A 71 -2.98 11.18 1.93
CA ALA A 71 -2.93 10.27 0.79
C ALA A 71 -4.17 10.37 -0.08
N GLU A 72 -4.00 10.03 -1.36
CA GLU A 72 -5.09 9.93 -2.32
C GLU A 72 -5.69 8.52 -2.29
N ILE A 73 -7.01 8.42 -2.18
CA ILE A 73 -7.70 7.14 -2.28
C ILE A 73 -7.99 6.85 -3.75
N VAL A 74 -7.57 5.68 -4.23
CA VAL A 74 -7.75 5.29 -5.63
C VAL A 74 -8.69 4.09 -5.75
N ALA A 75 -9.50 4.11 -6.78
CA ALA A 75 -10.48 3.08 -7.05
C ALA A 75 -9.86 1.86 -7.73
N VAL A 76 -10.51 0.70 -7.58
CA VAL A 76 -10.18 -0.51 -8.33
C VAL A 76 -11.05 -0.55 -9.59
N PRO A 77 -10.46 -0.50 -10.79
CA PRO A 77 -11.24 -0.66 -12.02
C PRO A 77 -11.87 -2.05 -12.10
N ALA A 78 -13.06 -2.12 -12.70
CA ALA A 78 -13.78 -3.38 -12.83
C ALA A 78 -13.10 -4.37 -13.78
N GLU A 79 -12.41 -3.87 -14.81
CA GLU A 79 -11.81 -4.71 -15.85
C GLU A 79 -10.42 -5.19 -15.42
N ALA A 80 -10.27 -6.52 -15.34
CA ALA A 80 -9.01 -7.15 -14.99
C ALA A 80 -7.96 -6.95 -16.10
N LEU A 81 -6.69 -6.82 -15.69
CA LEU A 81 -5.56 -6.69 -16.59
C LEU A 81 -4.84 -8.04 -16.72
N GLU A 82 -4.29 -8.30 -17.90
CA GLU A 82 -3.57 -9.54 -18.15
C GLU A 82 -2.34 -9.69 -17.24
N VAL A 83 -1.61 -8.61 -17.01
CA VAL A 83 -0.39 -8.61 -16.18
C VAL A 83 -0.65 -9.04 -14.74
N GLU A 84 -1.86 -8.81 -14.21
CA GLU A 84 -2.17 -9.17 -12.82
C GLU A 84 -2.20 -10.68 -12.58
N GLN A 85 -2.27 -11.49 -13.63
CA GLN A 85 -2.19 -12.94 -13.53
C GLN A 85 -0.84 -13.43 -13.01
N LYS A 86 0.21 -12.59 -13.09
CA LYS A 86 1.51 -12.88 -12.50
C LYS A 86 1.49 -12.90 -10.98
N VAL A 87 0.49 -12.23 -10.37
CA VAL A 87 0.30 -12.24 -8.93
C VAL A 87 -0.43 -13.52 -8.54
N ARG A 88 0.19 -14.32 -7.69
CA ARG A 88 -0.30 -15.65 -7.34
C ARG A 88 -1.64 -15.60 -6.59
N ASP A 89 -1.74 -14.75 -5.57
CA ASP A 89 -2.98 -14.61 -4.80
C ASP A 89 -4.00 -13.77 -5.57
N VAL A 90 -5.12 -14.38 -5.90
CA VAL A 90 -6.21 -13.74 -6.64
C VAL A 90 -6.74 -12.50 -5.90
N ASN A 91 -6.74 -12.54 -4.57
CA ASN A 91 -7.25 -11.44 -3.73
C ASN A 91 -6.38 -10.19 -3.79
N ASP A 92 -5.11 -10.34 -4.17
CA ASP A 92 -4.16 -9.22 -4.27
C ASP A 92 -4.14 -8.57 -5.67
N ARG A 93 -4.69 -9.25 -6.66
CA ARG A 93 -4.69 -8.76 -8.05
C ARG A 93 -5.36 -7.39 -8.22
N PRO A 94 -6.49 -7.08 -7.53
CA PRO A 94 -7.09 -5.76 -7.62
C PRO A 94 -6.17 -4.62 -7.17
N ILE A 95 -5.26 -4.88 -6.22
CA ILE A 95 -4.29 -3.88 -5.75
C ILE A 95 -3.34 -3.49 -6.89
N LEU A 96 -2.80 -4.47 -7.61
CA LEU A 96 -1.95 -4.20 -8.77
C LEU A 96 -2.71 -3.44 -9.85
N ARG A 97 -3.95 -3.85 -10.11
CA ARG A 97 -4.83 -3.19 -11.09
C ARG A 97 -5.03 -1.71 -10.75
N ALA A 98 -5.33 -1.42 -9.49
CA ALA A 98 -5.48 -0.05 -9.00
C ALA A 98 -4.18 0.75 -9.15
N ALA A 99 -3.04 0.15 -8.83
CA ALA A 99 -1.73 0.78 -8.96
C ALA A 99 -1.45 1.19 -10.42
N ILE A 100 -1.71 0.30 -11.35
CA ILE A 100 -1.49 0.57 -12.79
C ILE A 100 -2.44 1.66 -13.28
N HIS A 101 -3.71 1.56 -12.94
CA HIS A 101 -4.72 2.54 -13.35
C HIS A 101 -4.44 3.94 -12.80
N ALA A 102 -3.95 4.02 -11.58
CA ALA A 102 -3.60 5.28 -10.91
C ALA A 102 -2.21 5.81 -11.30
N ASN A 103 -1.52 5.15 -12.22
CA ASN A 103 -0.17 5.51 -12.66
C ASN A 103 0.84 5.57 -11.51
N ALA A 104 0.78 4.59 -10.61
CA ALA A 104 1.76 4.47 -9.55
C ALA A 104 3.15 4.16 -10.14
N ASP A 105 4.17 4.84 -9.64
CA ASP A 105 5.56 4.55 -10.00
C ASP A 105 6.07 3.36 -9.21
N ILE A 106 5.65 3.25 -7.96
CA ILE A 106 6.07 2.21 -7.02
C ILE A 106 4.84 1.61 -6.34
N LEU A 107 4.84 0.29 -6.18
CA LEU A 107 3.96 -0.43 -5.26
C LEU A 107 4.80 -0.84 -4.04
N LEU A 108 4.51 -0.23 -2.90
CA LEU A 108 5.20 -0.48 -1.64
C LEU A 108 4.48 -1.60 -0.89
N THR A 109 5.14 -2.76 -0.75
CA THR A 109 4.54 -3.95 -0.17
C THR A 109 5.56 -4.81 0.55
N GLY A 110 5.11 -5.60 1.54
CA GLY A 110 5.92 -6.66 2.15
C GLY A 110 5.52 -8.05 1.69
N ASP A 111 4.58 -8.16 0.75
CA ASP A 111 4.04 -9.42 0.29
C ASP A 111 4.91 -10.04 -0.80
N ASN A 112 5.42 -11.25 -0.55
CA ASN A 112 6.23 -11.99 -1.52
C ASN A 112 5.47 -12.32 -2.81
N ASP A 113 4.15 -12.43 -2.76
CA ASP A 113 3.36 -12.68 -3.97
C ASP A 113 3.49 -11.54 -4.98
N PHE A 114 3.70 -10.30 -4.52
CA PHE A 114 4.03 -9.19 -5.39
C PHE A 114 5.53 -9.15 -5.72
N LEU A 115 6.38 -9.27 -4.70
CA LEU A 115 7.83 -9.12 -4.85
C LEU A 115 8.43 -10.16 -5.81
N GLU A 116 7.88 -11.37 -5.84
CA GLU A 116 8.35 -12.49 -6.67
C GLU A 116 7.59 -12.63 -8.00
N ALA A 117 6.61 -11.78 -8.26
CA ALA A 117 5.74 -11.92 -9.43
C ALA A 117 6.40 -11.54 -10.76
N GLY A 118 7.57 -10.89 -10.74
CA GLY A 118 8.25 -10.47 -11.97
C GLY A 118 7.56 -9.31 -12.68
N ILE A 119 6.92 -8.43 -11.93
CA ILE A 119 6.25 -7.24 -12.45
C ILE A 119 7.27 -6.14 -12.64
N GLN A 120 7.32 -5.56 -13.86
CA GLN A 120 8.28 -4.52 -14.18
C GLN A 120 7.76 -3.12 -13.90
N HIS A 121 6.45 -2.90 -14.03
CA HIS A 121 5.83 -1.60 -13.77
C HIS A 121 4.42 -1.80 -13.21
N PRO A 122 4.10 -1.19 -12.04
CA PRO A 122 4.99 -0.34 -11.22
C PRO A 122 6.18 -1.11 -10.66
N THR A 123 7.20 -0.40 -10.23
CA THR A 123 8.33 -1.04 -9.52
C THR A 123 7.84 -1.53 -8.17
N ILE A 124 8.09 -2.80 -7.86
CA ILE A 124 7.66 -3.38 -6.58
C ILE A 124 8.83 -3.26 -5.59
N MET A 125 8.57 -2.63 -4.45
CA MET A 125 9.59 -2.44 -3.40
C MET A 125 9.05 -2.81 -2.03
N ASN A 126 9.88 -3.45 -1.21
CA ASN A 126 9.61 -3.57 0.22
C ASN A 126 10.04 -2.30 0.96
N ALA A 127 9.73 -2.24 2.26
CA ALA A 127 10.04 -1.07 3.08
C ALA A 127 11.54 -0.76 3.13
N ALA A 128 12.39 -1.78 3.31
CA ALA A 128 13.83 -1.60 3.41
C ALA A 128 14.42 -1.01 2.12
N VAL A 129 14.01 -1.55 0.97
CA VAL A 129 14.47 -1.06 -0.34
C VAL A 129 13.98 0.36 -0.58
N PHE A 130 12.71 0.65 -0.26
CA PHE A 130 12.13 1.97 -0.48
C PHE A 130 12.79 3.04 0.39
N LEU A 131 13.14 2.72 1.63
CA LEU A 131 13.82 3.66 2.53
C LEU A 131 15.19 4.08 2.00
N GLU A 132 15.87 3.21 1.27
CA GLU A 132 17.16 3.52 0.64
C GLU A 132 17.04 4.10 -0.76
N TYR A 133 15.82 4.16 -1.30
CA TYR A 133 15.59 4.65 -2.66
C TYR A 133 15.64 6.18 -2.71
N ASN A 134 16.62 6.72 -3.45
CA ASN A 134 16.92 8.16 -3.46
C ASN A 134 16.54 8.87 -4.76
N ARG A 135 15.73 8.25 -5.61
CA ARG A 135 15.31 8.83 -6.88
C ARG A 135 14.04 9.68 -6.80
N CYS A 136 13.86 10.37 -5.69
CA CYS A 136 12.86 11.43 -5.68
C CYS A 136 13.49 12.67 -6.31
N PRO A 137 12.96 13.15 -7.45
CA PRO A 137 13.44 14.40 -8.03
C PRO A 137 13.14 15.58 -7.13
#